data_687cd40f8bda9abe1857def9a227c47c
#
_entry.id   687cd40f8bda9abe1857def9a227c47c
#
_cell.length_a   1.000
_cell.length_b   1.000
_cell.length_c   1.000
_cell.angle_alpha   90.00
_cell.angle_beta   90.00
_cell.angle_gamma   90.00
#
_symmetry.space_group_name_H-M   'P 1'
#
loop_
_entity.id
_entity.type
_entity.pdbx_description
1 polymer ?
#
loop_
_entity_poly.entity_id
_entity_poly.type
_entity_poly.pdbx_seq_one_letter_code
_entity_poly.pdbx_strand_id
1 'polypeptide(L)'
;MQACGVQVFSRRASARHTLNSKEEVMKSALICLMLLAAGAVFGSNAQAAPTFPEKEITIIVPYSAGGESDMTARKIAEIAGKLQVFSQPVIVVNMPSANTRDALRHVAGSKPDGHTLLLHHTTFLSAYALGTVPYSYKDFAMIGQSLITLNCLIARADAPWKTGTELLAAARSDKPIVVGTSTIGGYSHTIFEFFMNATKSRDKFKTVFFGSTTESAMALQGGKIDIRSQPTGGAMNAVKAGDSKILILLTEKGMPQFPGVETLGSLGVTDIPMQRQGLWAPKDTPPAVLDQLGAALEKIVNSQEFQDFAASKAMIAEFIPRDQWIKYYQADEKVDAQRAADIKNAANT
;
A
#
# COMPACT_ATOMS: atom_id res chain seq x y z
N MET A 1 75.80 87.84 -0.02
CA MET A 1 75.73 86.90 -1.15
C MET A 1 75.09 85.64 -0.69
N GLN A 2 74.05 85.25 -1.41
CA GLN A 2 73.38 83.93 -1.42
C GLN A 2 72.81 83.35 -0.12
N ALA A 3 71.51 83.34 -0.07
CA ALA A 3 70.66 82.19 -0.03
C ALA A 3 69.21 82.59 0.28
N CYS A 4 68.42 82.72 -0.75
CA CYS A 4 66.98 82.79 -0.61
C CYS A 4 66.36 81.99 -1.79
N GLY A 5 65.77 80.84 -1.58
CA GLY A 5 65.10 80.24 -2.71
C GLY A 5 64.78 78.70 -2.66
N VAL A 6 64.63 78.09 -1.48
CA VAL A 6 64.34 76.61 -1.47
C VAL A 6 63.15 76.18 -0.56
N GLN A 7 62.36 77.07 0.00
CA GLN A 7 61.29 76.68 0.95
C GLN A 7 59.83 76.69 0.45
N VAL A 8 59.55 77.10 -0.80
CA VAL A 8 58.18 77.23 -1.24
C VAL A 8 57.63 76.02 -2.05
N PHE A 9 58.53 75.16 -2.57
CA PHE A 9 58.07 73.99 -3.40
C PHE A 9 57.70 72.73 -2.61
N SER A 10 58.14 72.61 -1.33
CA SER A 10 57.90 71.38 -0.52
C SER A 10 56.48 71.32 0.07
N ARG A 11 55.82 72.44 0.32
CA ARG A 11 54.46 72.43 0.93
C ARG A 11 53.30 72.20 -0.03
N ARG A 12 53.44 72.37 -1.34
CA ARG A 12 52.37 72.12 -2.33
C ARG A 12 52.34 70.65 -2.76
N ALA A 13 53.41 69.88 -2.71
CA ALA A 13 53.46 68.46 -3.05
C ALA A 13 52.82 67.57 -1.94
N SER A 14 53.05 67.96 -0.65
CA SER A 14 52.47 67.18 0.48
C SER A 14 50.96 67.35 0.60
N ALA A 15 50.38 68.52 0.24
CA ALA A 15 48.92 68.72 0.31
C ALA A 15 48.16 68.02 -0.82
N ARG A 16 48.76 67.82 -1.99
CA ARG A 16 48.11 67.02 -3.07
C ARG A 16 48.12 65.54 -2.84
N HIS A 17 49.14 64.97 -2.17
CA HIS A 17 49.21 63.54 -1.84
C HIS A 17 48.22 63.12 -0.75
N THR A 18 47.96 64.01 0.24
CA THR A 18 46.97 63.72 1.30
C THR A 18 45.55 63.93 0.87
N LEU A 19 45.24 64.77 -0.14
CA LEU A 19 43.92 64.90 -0.71
C LEU A 19 43.56 63.71 -1.59
N ASN A 20 44.48 63.18 -2.41
CA ASN A 20 44.27 62.02 -3.25
C ASN A 20 44.04 60.72 -2.41
N SER A 21 44.75 60.54 -1.28
CA SER A 21 44.59 59.41 -0.41
C SER A 21 43.24 59.41 0.32
N LYS A 22 42.70 60.56 0.69
CA LYS A 22 41.35 60.67 1.29
C LYS A 22 40.23 60.37 0.29
N GLU A 23 40.39 60.78 -0.97
CA GLU A 23 39.41 60.51 -2.04
C GLU A 23 39.39 59.05 -2.42
N GLU A 24 40.54 58.39 -2.47
CA GLU A 24 40.62 56.90 -2.71
C GLU A 24 40.05 56.12 -1.56
N VAL A 25 40.32 56.50 -0.31
CA VAL A 25 39.73 55.86 0.86
C VAL A 25 38.22 56.02 0.90
N MET A 26 37.72 57.23 0.54
CA MET A 26 36.28 57.50 0.46
C MET A 26 35.59 56.71 -0.67
N LYS A 27 36.23 56.57 -1.84
CA LYS A 27 35.73 55.77 -2.94
C LYS A 27 35.70 54.29 -2.58
N SER A 28 36.75 53.79 -1.92
CA SER A 28 36.79 52.39 -1.44
C SER A 28 35.74 52.11 -0.36
N ALA A 29 35.52 53.06 0.56
CA ALA A 29 34.48 52.94 1.59
C ALA A 29 33.06 52.92 0.98
N LEU A 30 32.83 53.76 -0.05
CA LEU A 30 31.54 53.81 -0.77
C LEU A 30 31.27 52.53 -1.55
N ILE A 31 32.29 51.95 -2.19
CA ILE A 31 32.20 50.66 -2.89
C ILE A 31 31.93 49.52 -1.92
N CYS A 32 32.60 49.48 -0.76
CA CYS A 32 32.31 48.51 0.29
C CYS A 32 30.89 48.66 0.86
N LEU A 33 30.40 49.86 1.03
CA LEU A 33 29.04 50.11 1.52
C LEU A 33 27.98 49.69 0.47
N MET A 34 28.23 49.93 -0.83
CA MET A 34 27.36 49.46 -1.92
C MET A 34 27.37 47.92 -2.07
N LEU A 35 28.51 47.27 -1.84
CA LEU A 35 28.61 45.80 -1.85
C LEU A 35 27.90 45.19 -0.64
N LEU A 36 27.95 45.82 0.52
CA LEU A 36 27.19 45.41 1.71
C LEU A 36 25.68 45.63 1.54
N ALA A 37 25.25 46.70 0.89
CA ALA A 37 23.85 46.97 0.58
C ALA A 37 23.32 46.01 -0.50
N ALA A 38 24.12 45.64 -1.50
CA ALA A 38 23.76 44.63 -2.51
C ALA A 38 23.65 43.22 -1.92
N GLY A 39 24.48 42.88 -0.93
CA GLY A 39 24.40 41.61 -0.20
C GLY A 39 23.15 41.49 0.67
N ALA A 40 22.59 42.57 1.17
CA ALA A 40 21.37 42.56 1.99
C ALA A 40 20.07 42.39 1.16
N VAL A 41 20.10 42.69 -0.14
CA VAL A 41 18.93 42.52 -1.06
C VAL A 41 18.81 41.10 -1.57
N PHE A 42 19.87 40.28 -1.53
CA PHE A 42 19.83 38.84 -1.72
C PHE A 42 19.58 38.09 -0.42
N GLY A 43 18.95 38.74 0.57
CA GLY A 43 18.33 38.05 1.70
C GLY A 43 17.40 37.02 1.15
N SER A 44 17.84 35.75 1.18
CA SER A 44 17.13 34.58 0.77
C SER A 44 15.69 34.66 1.25
N ASN A 45 14.74 34.85 0.35
CA ASN A 45 13.42 34.27 0.52
C ASN A 45 13.64 32.77 0.59
N ALA A 46 14.14 32.26 1.71
CA ALA A 46 13.96 30.91 2.13
C ALA A 46 12.44 30.76 2.33
N GLN A 47 11.73 30.61 1.21
CA GLN A 47 10.35 30.20 1.22
C GLN A 47 10.39 28.88 1.99
N ALA A 48 9.91 28.89 3.23
CA ALA A 48 9.80 27.68 4.02
C ALA A 48 9.14 26.67 3.09
N ALA A 49 9.82 25.54 2.84
CA ALA A 49 9.25 24.49 2.01
C ALA A 49 7.85 24.21 2.58
N PRO A 50 6.81 24.17 1.74
CA PRO A 50 5.46 23.98 2.20
C PRO A 50 5.42 22.78 3.13
N THR A 51 4.90 23.00 4.36
CA THR A 51 4.87 21.93 5.37
C THR A 51 3.80 20.94 4.99
N PHE A 52 4.22 19.78 4.47
CA PHE A 52 3.26 18.69 4.18
C PHE A 52 2.66 18.13 5.48
N PRO A 53 1.32 17.88 5.53
CA PRO A 53 0.31 18.23 4.54
C PRO A 53 -0.24 19.65 4.71
N GLU A 54 -0.44 20.40 3.59
CA GLU A 54 -1.04 21.75 3.58
C GLU A 54 -2.57 21.75 3.57
N LYS A 55 -3.15 20.65 3.11
CA LYS A 55 -4.60 20.40 2.98
C LYS A 55 -4.91 18.96 3.37
N GLU A 56 -6.16 18.60 3.39
CA GLU A 56 -6.62 17.23 3.67
C GLU A 56 -5.92 16.18 2.78
N ILE A 57 -5.67 15.00 3.36
CA ILE A 57 -5.18 13.83 2.63
C ILE A 57 -6.37 12.94 2.30
N THR A 58 -6.56 12.61 1.02
CA THR A 58 -7.65 11.74 0.56
C THR A 58 -7.12 10.35 0.28
N ILE A 59 -7.67 9.33 0.93
CA ILE A 59 -7.44 7.93 0.61
C ILE A 59 -8.55 7.44 -0.32
N ILE A 60 -8.21 7.15 -1.56
CA ILE A 60 -9.10 6.53 -2.55
C ILE A 60 -9.15 5.03 -2.29
N VAL A 61 -10.36 4.51 -2.12
CA VAL A 61 -10.63 3.07 -1.95
C VAL A 61 -11.39 2.57 -3.18
N PRO A 62 -10.81 1.64 -3.97
CA PRO A 62 -11.39 1.18 -5.24
C PRO A 62 -12.54 0.18 -5.05
N TYR A 63 -13.15 0.12 -3.88
CA TYR A 63 -14.20 -0.83 -3.49
C TYR A 63 -15.36 -0.11 -2.83
N SER A 64 -16.52 -0.79 -2.77
CA SER A 64 -17.72 -0.25 -2.13
C SER A 64 -17.53 0.00 -0.64
N ALA A 65 -18.24 0.99 -0.12
CA ALA A 65 -18.29 1.30 1.30
C ALA A 65 -18.76 0.09 2.13
N GLY A 66 -18.21 -0.06 3.35
CA GLY A 66 -18.47 -1.16 4.27
C GLY A 66 -17.69 -2.44 3.97
N GLY A 67 -16.94 -2.51 2.87
CA GLY A 67 -16.01 -3.62 2.58
C GLY A 67 -14.73 -3.55 3.44
N GLU A 68 -13.94 -4.62 3.39
CA GLU A 68 -12.70 -4.75 4.18
C GLU A 68 -11.73 -3.56 3.94
N SER A 69 -11.50 -3.22 2.67
CA SER A 69 -10.60 -2.11 2.32
C SER A 69 -11.14 -0.75 2.78
N ASP A 70 -12.44 -0.53 2.72
CA ASP A 70 -13.08 0.69 3.23
C ASP A 70 -12.93 0.79 4.76
N MET A 71 -13.23 -0.30 5.47
CA MET A 71 -13.05 -0.35 6.93
C MET A 71 -11.58 -0.10 7.33
N THR A 72 -10.63 -0.65 6.58
CA THR A 72 -9.20 -0.44 6.82
C THR A 72 -8.80 1.03 6.59
N ALA A 73 -9.22 1.63 5.47
CA ALA A 73 -8.93 3.03 5.19
C ALA A 73 -9.51 3.97 6.24
N ARG A 74 -10.76 3.74 6.67
CA ARG A 74 -11.40 4.53 7.73
C ARG A 74 -10.72 4.34 9.08
N LYS A 75 -10.26 3.13 9.40
CA LYS A 75 -9.49 2.89 10.64
C LYS A 75 -8.12 3.59 10.60
N ILE A 76 -7.44 3.61 9.44
CA ILE A 76 -6.21 4.40 9.24
C ILE A 76 -6.51 5.89 9.47
N ALA A 77 -7.56 6.42 8.84
CA ALA A 77 -7.94 7.83 8.97
C ALA A 77 -8.33 8.21 10.41
N GLU A 78 -9.09 7.37 11.10
CA GLU A 78 -9.49 7.57 12.49
C GLU A 78 -8.27 7.64 13.42
N ILE A 79 -7.36 6.67 13.30
CA ILE A 79 -6.16 6.61 14.15
C ILE A 79 -5.19 7.74 13.79
N ALA A 80 -5.08 8.10 12.50
CA ALA A 80 -4.28 9.27 12.09
C ALA A 80 -4.72 10.54 12.81
N GLY A 81 -6.03 10.77 12.93
CA GLY A 81 -6.60 11.90 13.67
C GLY A 81 -6.36 11.80 15.18
N LYS A 82 -6.55 10.63 15.79
CA LYS A 82 -6.30 10.41 17.23
C LYS A 82 -4.83 10.62 17.62
N LEU A 83 -3.92 10.10 16.81
CA LEU A 83 -2.47 10.21 17.05
C LEU A 83 -1.89 11.55 16.57
N GLN A 84 -2.69 12.38 15.89
CA GLN A 84 -2.27 13.66 15.30
C GLN A 84 -0.99 13.52 14.47
N VAL A 85 -0.89 12.44 13.67
CA VAL A 85 0.29 12.18 12.84
C VAL A 85 0.42 13.17 11.66
N PHE A 86 -0.67 13.87 11.33
CA PHE A 86 -0.73 14.93 10.34
C PHE A 86 -1.41 16.17 10.93
N SER A 87 -1.02 17.36 10.42
CA SER A 87 -1.65 18.65 10.74
C SER A 87 -3.02 18.83 10.10
N GLN A 88 -3.35 18.01 9.10
CA GLN A 88 -4.58 18.04 8.33
C GLN A 88 -5.34 16.72 8.44
N PRO A 89 -6.66 16.71 8.23
CA PRO A 89 -7.46 15.50 8.33
C PRO A 89 -7.14 14.52 7.19
N VAL A 90 -7.35 13.23 7.48
CA VAL A 90 -7.36 12.17 6.47
C VAL A 90 -8.80 11.78 6.19
N ILE A 91 -9.22 11.82 4.93
CA ILE A 91 -10.58 11.46 4.50
C ILE A 91 -10.55 10.23 3.59
N VAL A 92 -11.68 9.52 3.49
CA VAL A 92 -11.81 8.31 2.68
C VAL A 92 -12.89 8.50 1.64
N VAL A 93 -12.54 8.24 0.38
CA VAL A 93 -13.45 8.30 -0.76
C VAL A 93 -13.50 6.94 -1.45
N ASN A 94 -14.69 6.33 -1.54
CA ASN A 94 -14.89 5.09 -2.27
C ASN A 94 -15.12 5.38 -3.75
N MET A 95 -14.39 4.66 -4.62
CA MET A 95 -14.48 4.78 -6.07
C MET A 95 -14.56 3.36 -6.69
N PRO A 96 -15.68 2.66 -6.47
CA PRO A 96 -15.84 1.30 -6.99
C PRO A 96 -16.03 1.33 -8.50
N SER A 97 -15.32 0.45 -9.20
CA SER A 97 -15.50 0.21 -10.63
C SER A 97 -15.03 -1.19 -11.00
N ALA A 98 -15.36 -1.64 -12.21
CA ALA A 98 -14.91 -2.93 -12.70
C ALA A 98 -13.38 -3.00 -12.69
N ASN A 99 -12.85 -4.01 -11.99
CA ASN A 99 -11.41 -4.24 -11.83
C ASN A 99 -10.63 -3.03 -11.27
N THR A 100 -11.28 -2.18 -10.45
CA THR A 100 -10.65 -1.02 -9.77
C THR A 100 -10.09 0.08 -10.69
N ARG A 101 -10.38 0.00 -12.00
CA ARG A 101 -9.78 0.81 -13.07
C ARG A 101 -9.93 2.33 -12.85
N ASP A 102 -11.09 2.80 -12.40
CA ASP A 102 -11.35 4.24 -12.28
C ASP A 102 -10.56 4.85 -11.12
N ALA A 103 -10.46 4.14 -9.99
CA ALA A 103 -9.64 4.56 -8.87
C ALA A 103 -8.14 4.61 -9.26
N LEU A 104 -7.65 3.58 -9.96
CA LEU A 104 -6.28 3.55 -10.46
C LEU A 104 -5.99 4.73 -11.38
N ARG A 105 -6.89 5.00 -12.35
CA ARG A 105 -6.77 6.14 -13.26
C ARG A 105 -6.79 7.47 -12.52
N HIS A 106 -7.69 7.61 -11.55
CA HIS A 106 -7.81 8.83 -10.76
C HIS A 106 -6.51 9.13 -10.00
N VAL A 107 -5.99 8.15 -9.28
CA VAL A 107 -4.75 8.35 -8.49
C VAL A 107 -3.54 8.53 -9.39
N ALA A 108 -3.40 7.75 -10.47
CA ALA A 108 -2.29 7.91 -11.43
C ALA A 108 -2.27 9.30 -12.10
N GLY A 109 -3.43 9.91 -12.31
CA GLY A 109 -3.57 11.26 -12.89
C GLY A 109 -3.59 12.40 -11.86
N SER A 110 -3.52 12.10 -10.57
CA SER A 110 -3.51 13.11 -9.50
C SER A 110 -2.14 13.77 -9.36
N LYS A 111 -2.12 14.98 -8.75
CA LYS A 111 -0.85 15.66 -8.46
C LYS A 111 0.02 14.80 -7.54
N PRO A 112 1.32 14.68 -7.82
CA PRO A 112 2.25 13.89 -6.99
C PRO A 112 2.70 14.67 -5.75
N ASP A 113 1.75 15.23 -4.99
CA ASP A 113 1.98 16.08 -3.82
C ASP A 113 1.70 15.36 -2.49
N GLY A 114 1.32 14.08 -2.52
CA GLY A 114 1.03 13.27 -1.35
C GLY A 114 -0.38 13.44 -0.77
N HIS A 115 -1.24 14.28 -1.34
CA HIS A 115 -2.59 14.51 -0.81
C HIS A 115 -3.66 13.58 -1.39
N THR A 116 -3.34 12.83 -2.46
CA THR A 116 -4.22 11.79 -3.01
C THR A 116 -3.50 10.45 -2.93
N LEU A 117 -4.04 9.53 -2.15
CA LEU A 117 -3.47 8.22 -1.90
C LEU A 117 -4.44 7.13 -2.40
N LEU A 118 -3.91 5.96 -2.69
CA LEU A 118 -4.67 4.76 -3.02
C LEU A 118 -4.47 3.73 -1.90
N LEU A 119 -5.54 3.17 -1.37
CA LEU A 119 -5.46 1.92 -0.60
C LEU A 119 -5.72 0.75 -1.54
N HIS A 120 -4.76 -0.11 -1.73
CA HIS A 120 -4.92 -1.29 -2.60
C HIS A 120 -4.15 -2.49 -2.04
N HIS A 121 -4.39 -3.65 -2.62
CA HIS A 121 -3.76 -4.91 -2.24
C HIS A 121 -3.12 -5.63 -3.44
N THR A 122 -2.37 -6.71 -3.19
CA THR A 122 -1.55 -7.44 -4.18
C THR A 122 -2.33 -8.00 -5.38
N THR A 123 -3.66 -8.12 -5.33
CA THR A 123 -4.48 -8.50 -6.51
C THR A 123 -4.34 -7.56 -7.70
N PHE A 124 -3.76 -6.39 -7.49
CA PHE A 124 -3.34 -5.48 -8.53
C PHE A 124 -2.35 -6.12 -9.53
N LEU A 125 -1.42 -6.97 -9.03
CA LEU A 125 -0.50 -7.74 -9.89
C LEU A 125 -1.25 -8.71 -10.80
N SER A 126 -2.15 -9.48 -10.23
CA SER A 126 -2.95 -10.46 -10.97
C SER A 126 -3.85 -9.78 -12.01
N ALA A 127 -4.48 -8.65 -11.67
CA ALA A 127 -5.31 -7.87 -12.59
C ALA A 127 -4.50 -7.33 -13.78
N TYR A 128 -3.29 -6.83 -13.53
CA TYR A 128 -2.37 -6.38 -14.57
C TYR A 128 -1.90 -7.55 -15.45
N ALA A 129 -1.46 -8.66 -14.86
CA ALA A 129 -0.98 -9.85 -15.57
C ALA A 129 -2.08 -10.48 -16.45
N LEU A 130 -3.34 -10.42 -15.99
CA LEU A 130 -4.50 -10.85 -16.78
C LEU A 130 -4.87 -9.87 -17.90
N GLY A 131 -4.34 -8.63 -17.87
CA GLY A 131 -4.66 -7.58 -18.84
C GLY A 131 -6.00 -6.89 -18.58
N THR A 132 -6.56 -7.04 -17.37
CA THR A 132 -7.86 -6.43 -17.00
C THR A 132 -7.73 -4.97 -16.60
N VAL A 133 -6.52 -4.53 -16.19
CA VAL A 133 -6.17 -3.13 -15.93
C VAL A 133 -4.88 -2.75 -16.67
N PRO A 134 -4.75 -1.49 -17.15
CA PRO A 134 -3.56 -1.03 -17.87
C PRO A 134 -2.42 -0.55 -16.95
N TYR A 135 -2.61 -0.57 -15.63
CA TYR A 135 -1.66 -0.07 -14.64
C TYR A 135 -0.96 -1.21 -13.93
N SER A 136 0.34 -1.08 -13.73
CA SER A 136 1.15 -1.95 -12.87
C SER A 136 1.51 -1.23 -11.56
N TYR A 137 2.08 -1.95 -10.60
CA TYR A 137 2.59 -1.33 -9.38
C TYR A 137 3.71 -0.30 -9.67
N LYS A 138 4.38 -0.38 -10.84
CA LYS A 138 5.44 0.55 -11.27
C LYS A 138 4.90 1.93 -11.69
N ASP A 139 3.59 2.05 -11.85
CA ASP A 139 2.92 3.30 -12.19
C ASP A 139 2.53 4.13 -10.95
N PHE A 140 2.90 3.66 -9.77
CA PHE A 140 2.64 4.29 -8.47
C PHE A 140 3.90 4.30 -7.60
N ALA A 141 3.93 5.20 -6.62
CA ALA A 141 4.93 5.19 -5.55
C ALA A 141 4.36 4.46 -4.33
N MET A 142 5.07 3.44 -3.85
CA MET A 142 4.71 2.74 -2.61
C MET A 142 4.97 3.62 -1.40
N ILE A 143 4.08 3.58 -0.42
CA ILE A 143 4.27 4.20 0.89
C ILE A 143 4.65 3.13 1.91
N GLY A 144 3.85 2.08 2.02
CA GLY A 144 4.11 0.94 2.90
C GLY A 144 2.90 0.02 3.00
N GLN A 145 3.18 -1.22 3.42
CA GLN A 145 2.15 -2.19 3.78
C GLN A 145 1.53 -1.83 5.13
N SER A 146 0.25 -2.11 5.29
CA SER A 146 -0.47 -1.93 6.55
C SER A 146 -1.08 -3.22 7.09
N LEU A 147 -1.44 -4.15 6.22
CA LEU A 147 -2.29 -5.26 6.59
C LEU A 147 -2.06 -6.48 5.68
N ILE A 148 -2.29 -7.68 6.24
CA ILE A 148 -2.35 -8.93 5.49
C ILE A 148 -3.73 -9.55 5.71
N THR A 149 -4.42 -9.83 4.60
CA THR A 149 -5.63 -10.64 4.58
C THR A 149 -5.26 -12.08 4.28
N LEU A 150 -5.78 -12.99 5.08
CA LEU A 150 -5.58 -14.42 4.93
C LEU A 150 -6.84 -15.08 4.36
N ASN A 151 -6.71 -16.32 3.89
CA ASN A 151 -7.81 -17.04 3.28
C ASN A 151 -7.94 -18.45 3.90
N CYS A 152 -9.12 -19.02 3.77
CA CYS A 152 -9.42 -20.37 4.24
C CYS A 152 -10.44 -21.07 3.32
N LEU A 153 -10.51 -22.37 3.44
CA LEU A 153 -11.60 -23.16 2.88
C LEU A 153 -12.60 -23.47 3.98
N ILE A 154 -13.86 -23.14 3.71
CA ILE A 154 -14.97 -23.44 4.61
C ILE A 154 -16.00 -24.36 3.94
N ALA A 155 -16.70 -25.11 4.76
CA ALA A 155 -17.87 -25.90 4.39
C ALA A 155 -19.06 -25.56 5.31
N ARG A 156 -20.25 -26.03 4.96
CA ARG A 156 -21.39 -26.00 5.90
C ARG A 156 -21.05 -26.79 7.18
N ALA A 157 -21.68 -26.45 8.27
CA ALA A 157 -21.46 -27.12 9.55
C ALA A 157 -21.72 -28.63 9.49
N ASP A 158 -22.73 -29.06 8.72
CA ASP A 158 -23.14 -30.47 8.54
C ASP A 158 -22.32 -31.23 7.48
N ALA A 159 -21.37 -30.59 6.78
CA ALA A 159 -20.53 -31.25 5.80
C ALA A 159 -19.73 -32.41 6.42
N PRO A 160 -19.48 -33.49 5.66
CA PRO A 160 -18.85 -34.70 6.22
C PRO A 160 -17.38 -34.47 6.61
N TRP A 161 -16.71 -33.46 6.03
CA TRP A 161 -15.30 -33.19 6.28
C TRP A 161 -15.12 -32.24 7.48
N LYS A 162 -14.09 -32.49 8.28
CA LYS A 162 -13.70 -31.67 9.42
C LYS A 162 -12.38 -30.91 9.19
N THR A 163 -11.54 -31.43 8.28
CA THR A 163 -10.18 -30.87 8.01
C THR A 163 -9.91 -30.80 6.50
N GLY A 164 -8.85 -30.08 6.13
CA GLY A 164 -8.35 -30.06 4.75
C GLY A 164 -7.84 -31.41 4.30
N THR A 165 -7.21 -32.19 5.19
CA THR A 165 -6.77 -33.55 4.93
C THR A 165 -7.96 -34.48 4.58
N GLU A 166 -9.07 -34.42 5.33
CA GLU A 166 -10.28 -35.16 5.03
C GLU A 166 -10.92 -34.71 3.71
N LEU A 167 -10.95 -33.42 3.44
CA LEU A 167 -11.41 -32.85 2.16
C LEU A 167 -10.59 -33.42 0.99
N LEU A 168 -9.26 -33.39 1.08
CA LEU A 168 -8.36 -33.91 0.04
C LEU A 168 -8.49 -35.42 -0.15
N ALA A 169 -8.74 -36.17 0.91
CA ALA A 169 -9.01 -37.58 0.83
C ALA A 169 -10.33 -37.87 0.10
N ALA A 170 -11.39 -37.11 0.42
CA ALA A 170 -12.70 -37.22 -0.26
C ALA A 170 -12.63 -36.81 -1.73
N ALA A 171 -11.80 -35.81 -2.05
CA ALA A 171 -11.58 -35.33 -3.42
C ALA A 171 -10.93 -36.38 -4.36
N ARG A 172 -10.50 -37.52 -3.86
CA ARG A 172 -10.04 -38.68 -4.65
C ARG A 172 -11.15 -39.53 -5.21
N SER A 173 -12.42 -39.24 -4.86
CA SER A 173 -13.59 -39.89 -5.44
C SER A 173 -13.85 -39.44 -6.86
N ASP A 174 -14.67 -40.16 -7.64
CA ASP A 174 -15.00 -39.82 -9.02
C ASP A 174 -15.87 -38.59 -9.18
N LYS A 175 -16.47 -38.11 -8.08
CA LYS A 175 -17.29 -36.89 -8.09
C LYS A 175 -16.46 -35.67 -7.68
N PRO A 176 -16.29 -34.64 -8.56
CA PRO A 176 -15.56 -33.44 -8.21
C PRO A 176 -16.29 -32.63 -7.15
N ILE A 177 -15.53 -32.05 -6.21
CA ILE A 177 -16.02 -31.14 -5.19
C ILE A 177 -16.24 -29.77 -5.81
N VAL A 178 -17.42 -29.18 -5.64
CA VAL A 178 -17.76 -27.86 -6.19
C VAL A 178 -17.34 -26.77 -5.22
N VAL A 179 -16.49 -25.88 -5.70
CA VAL A 179 -15.90 -24.80 -4.91
C VAL A 179 -16.38 -23.45 -5.36
N GLY A 180 -16.98 -22.69 -4.46
CA GLY A 180 -17.29 -21.28 -4.69
C GLY A 180 -16.11 -20.37 -4.39
N THR A 181 -15.81 -19.42 -5.27
CA THR A 181 -14.76 -18.43 -5.10
C THR A 181 -15.21 -17.06 -5.61
N SER A 182 -14.37 -16.05 -5.44
CA SER A 182 -14.59 -14.71 -5.99
C SER A 182 -14.42 -14.68 -7.51
N THR A 183 -14.50 -13.49 -8.10
CA THR A 183 -14.24 -13.26 -9.52
C THR A 183 -12.89 -13.82 -9.98
N ILE A 184 -12.80 -14.15 -11.26
CA ILE A 184 -11.56 -14.64 -11.87
C ILE A 184 -10.40 -13.64 -11.61
N GLY A 185 -9.27 -14.14 -11.12
CA GLY A 185 -8.12 -13.33 -10.75
C GLY A 185 -8.22 -12.66 -9.37
N GLY A 186 -9.38 -12.74 -8.69
CA GLY A 186 -9.49 -12.28 -7.30
C GLY A 186 -8.70 -13.16 -6.33
N TYR A 187 -8.36 -12.64 -5.14
CA TYR A 187 -7.50 -13.34 -4.19
C TYR A 187 -8.01 -14.74 -3.81
N SER A 188 -9.31 -14.87 -3.49
CA SER A 188 -9.87 -16.19 -3.14
C SER A 188 -9.77 -17.20 -4.28
N HIS A 189 -9.81 -16.73 -5.54
CA HIS A 189 -9.56 -17.62 -6.70
C HIS A 189 -8.08 -17.98 -6.81
N THR A 190 -7.19 -16.99 -6.80
CA THR A 190 -5.75 -17.23 -7.02
C THR A 190 -5.10 -18.05 -5.91
N ILE A 191 -5.50 -17.86 -4.66
CA ILE A 191 -5.01 -18.67 -3.54
C ILE A 191 -5.58 -20.10 -3.57
N PHE A 192 -6.82 -20.29 -4.06
CA PHE A 192 -7.37 -21.62 -4.27
C PHE A 192 -6.67 -22.35 -5.42
N GLU A 193 -6.31 -21.67 -6.50
CA GLU A 193 -5.47 -22.21 -7.56
C GLU A 193 -4.10 -22.67 -7.03
N PHE A 194 -3.49 -21.85 -6.14
CA PHE A 194 -2.27 -22.23 -5.45
C PHE A 194 -2.47 -23.50 -4.60
N PHE A 195 -3.56 -23.57 -3.83
CA PHE A 195 -3.90 -24.75 -3.03
C PHE A 195 -3.99 -26.01 -3.90
N MET A 196 -4.75 -25.95 -5.01
CA MET A 196 -4.91 -27.09 -5.91
C MET A 196 -3.58 -27.56 -6.52
N ASN A 197 -2.72 -26.62 -6.90
CA ASN A 197 -1.40 -26.95 -7.45
C ASN A 197 -0.48 -27.55 -6.39
N ALA A 198 -0.39 -26.96 -5.19
CA ALA A 198 0.45 -27.45 -4.11
C ALA A 198 0.04 -28.85 -3.63
N THR A 199 -1.25 -29.14 -3.62
CA THR A 199 -1.80 -30.44 -3.20
C THR A 199 -1.99 -31.43 -4.35
N LYS A 200 -1.65 -31.04 -5.61
CA LYS A 200 -1.82 -31.86 -6.84
C LYS A 200 -3.25 -32.38 -7.00
N SER A 201 -4.24 -31.51 -6.76
CA SER A 201 -5.66 -31.89 -6.69
C SER A 201 -6.56 -31.12 -7.67
N ARG A 202 -5.98 -30.47 -8.68
CA ARG A 202 -6.71 -29.61 -9.65
C ARG A 202 -7.90 -30.34 -10.32
N ASP A 203 -7.70 -31.57 -10.72
CA ASP A 203 -8.70 -32.43 -11.40
C ASP A 203 -9.84 -32.86 -10.46
N LYS A 204 -9.74 -32.61 -9.17
CA LYS A 204 -10.68 -33.04 -8.13
C LYS A 204 -11.70 -31.97 -7.76
N PHE A 205 -11.49 -30.75 -8.22
CA PHE A 205 -12.33 -29.61 -7.88
C PHE A 205 -12.94 -28.95 -9.12
N LYS A 206 -14.21 -28.53 -8.97
CA LYS A 206 -14.90 -27.71 -9.97
C LYS A 206 -15.13 -26.32 -9.39
N THR A 207 -14.48 -25.32 -9.94
CA THR A 207 -14.59 -23.93 -9.47
C THR A 207 -15.83 -23.24 -10.07
N VAL A 208 -16.58 -22.52 -9.22
CA VAL A 208 -17.71 -21.67 -9.58
C VAL A 208 -17.43 -20.27 -9.09
N PHE A 209 -17.57 -19.27 -9.97
CA PHE A 209 -17.31 -17.87 -9.67
C PHE A 209 -18.57 -17.12 -9.28
N PHE A 210 -18.45 -16.26 -8.28
CA PHE A 210 -19.55 -15.42 -7.78
C PHE A 210 -19.17 -13.94 -7.81
N GLY A 211 -20.15 -13.10 -8.15
CA GLY A 211 -19.96 -11.65 -8.19
C GLY A 211 -19.90 -11.00 -6.81
N SER A 212 -20.40 -11.68 -5.78
CA SER A 212 -20.41 -11.18 -4.40
C SER A 212 -20.19 -12.28 -3.36
N THR A 213 -19.69 -11.86 -2.19
CA THR A 213 -19.52 -12.74 -1.02
C THR A 213 -20.86 -13.26 -0.52
N THR A 214 -21.91 -12.44 -0.57
CA THR A 214 -23.26 -12.84 -0.14
C THR A 214 -23.83 -13.93 -1.03
N GLU A 215 -23.72 -13.77 -2.34
CA GLU A 215 -24.22 -14.75 -3.32
C GLU A 215 -23.54 -16.12 -3.12
N SER A 216 -22.22 -16.14 -2.99
CA SER A 216 -21.47 -17.37 -2.74
C SER A 216 -21.79 -17.99 -1.37
N ALA A 217 -22.11 -17.16 -0.35
CA ALA A 217 -22.55 -17.66 0.95
C ALA A 217 -23.92 -18.37 0.86
N MET A 218 -24.89 -17.75 0.17
CA MET A 218 -26.19 -18.37 -0.08
C MET A 218 -26.06 -19.67 -0.88
N ALA A 219 -25.16 -19.71 -1.88
CA ALA A 219 -24.90 -20.91 -2.66
C ALA A 219 -24.35 -22.07 -1.80
N LEU A 220 -23.46 -21.77 -0.83
CA LEU A 220 -22.95 -22.75 0.13
C LEU A 220 -24.08 -23.26 1.04
N GLN A 221 -24.84 -22.36 1.66
CA GLN A 221 -25.92 -22.74 2.57
C GLN A 221 -27.02 -23.52 1.85
N GLY A 222 -27.34 -23.15 0.60
CA GLY A 222 -28.29 -23.87 -0.25
C GLY A 222 -27.76 -25.16 -0.88
N GLY A 223 -26.54 -25.61 -0.57
CA GLY A 223 -25.95 -26.84 -1.08
C GLY A 223 -25.66 -26.86 -2.58
N LYS A 224 -25.63 -25.67 -3.24
CA LYS A 224 -25.26 -25.54 -4.66
C LYS A 224 -23.76 -25.68 -4.89
N ILE A 225 -22.97 -25.44 -3.86
CA ILE A 225 -21.53 -25.65 -3.80
C ILE A 225 -21.21 -26.38 -2.49
N ASP A 226 -20.10 -27.12 -2.48
CA ASP A 226 -19.70 -27.94 -1.36
C ASP A 226 -18.82 -27.18 -0.36
N ILE A 227 -17.92 -26.35 -0.87
CA ILE A 227 -17.00 -25.50 -0.08
C ILE A 227 -16.86 -24.10 -0.68
N ARG A 228 -16.28 -23.18 0.11
CA ARG A 228 -15.88 -21.85 -0.35
C ARG A 228 -14.43 -21.56 -0.01
N SER A 229 -13.74 -20.94 -0.96
CA SER A 229 -12.50 -20.21 -0.69
C SER A 229 -12.85 -18.76 -0.41
N GLN A 230 -12.49 -18.25 0.78
CA GLN A 230 -12.84 -16.87 1.20
C GLN A 230 -11.87 -16.31 2.24
N PRO A 231 -11.83 -14.97 2.41
CA PRO A 231 -11.09 -14.34 3.49
C PRO A 231 -11.51 -14.84 4.87
N THR A 232 -10.53 -14.99 5.76
CA THR A 232 -10.71 -15.48 7.13
C THR A 232 -11.68 -14.65 7.96
N GLY A 233 -11.70 -13.32 7.75
CA GLY A 233 -12.65 -12.42 8.43
C GLY A 233 -14.11 -12.73 8.11
N GLY A 234 -14.42 -13.04 6.86
CA GLY A 234 -15.75 -13.49 6.45
C GLY A 234 -16.11 -14.85 7.01
N ALA A 235 -15.14 -15.77 7.08
CA ALA A 235 -15.33 -17.10 7.65
C ALA A 235 -15.65 -17.05 9.16
N MET A 236 -15.01 -16.14 9.90
CA MET A 236 -15.19 -16.00 11.33
C MET A 236 -16.66 -15.76 11.72
N ASN A 237 -17.37 -14.93 10.99
CA ASN A 237 -18.78 -14.64 11.26
C ASN A 237 -19.66 -15.88 11.03
N ALA A 238 -19.46 -16.61 9.93
CA ALA A 238 -20.22 -17.81 9.60
C ALA A 238 -19.94 -18.96 10.59
N VAL A 239 -18.71 -19.07 11.09
CA VAL A 239 -18.33 -20.05 12.13
C VAL A 239 -18.95 -19.69 13.48
N LYS A 240 -18.91 -18.42 13.89
CA LYS A 240 -19.56 -17.96 15.13
C LYS A 240 -21.08 -18.15 15.12
N ALA A 241 -21.72 -18.01 13.95
CA ALA A 241 -23.14 -18.28 13.79
C ALA A 241 -23.48 -19.77 13.81
N GLY A 242 -22.50 -20.66 13.73
CA GLY A 242 -22.70 -22.11 13.66
C GLY A 242 -23.12 -22.64 12.26
N ASP A 243 -23.12 -21.77 11.25
CA ASP A 243 -23.56 -22.10 9.90
C ASP A 243 -22.50 -22.82 9.07
N SER A 244 -21.23 -22.63 9.43
CA SER A 244 -20.07 -23.13 8.69
C SER A 244 -18.94 -23.55 9.62
N LYS A 245 -18.01 -24.31 9.09
CA LYS A 245 -16.74 -24.66 9.74
C LYS A 245 -15.58 -24.43 8.79
N ILE A 246 -14.41 -24.05 9.34
CA ILE A 246 -13.18 -23.95 8.57
C ILE A 246 -12.56 -25.34 8.47
N LEU A 247 -12.24 -25.76 7.27
CA LEU A 247 -11.57 -27.02 6.99
C LEU A 247 -10.06 -26.89 7.04
N ILE A 248 -9.55 -25.78 6.47
CA ILE A 248 -8.11 -25.49 6.42
C ILE A 248 -7.89 -23.99 6.25
N LEU A 249 -6.89 -23.47 6.93
CA LEU A 249 -6.34 -22.14 6.68
C LEU A 249 -5.31 -22.22 5.53
N LEU A 250 -5.44 -21.35 4.54
CA LEU A 250 -4.49 -21.27 3.44
C LEU A 250 -3.29 -20.41 3.84
N THR A 251 -2.61 -20.81 4.91
CA THR A 251 -1.51 -20.12 5.59
C THR A 251 -0.43 -21.09 6.00
N GLU A 252 0.80 -20.61 6.23
CA GLU A 252 1.88 -21.45 6.78
C GLU A 252 1.65 -21.77 8.26
N LYS A 253 1.20 -20.78 9.03
CA LYS A 253 1.00 -20.89 10.49
C LYS A 253 -0.46 -20.77 10.85
N GLY A 254 -0.83 -21.38 11.97
CA GLY A 254 -2.16 -21.22 12.57
C GLY A 254 -2.43 -19.77 13.01
N MET A 255 -3.69 -19.48 13.24
CA MET A 255 -4.16 -18.19 13.71
C MET A 255 -4.76 -18.32 15.11
N PRO A 256 -4.49 -17.36 16.03
CA PRO A 256 -5.08 -17.36 17.38
C PRO A 256 -6.62 -17.37 17.37
N GLN A 257 -7.24 -16.76 16.34
CA GLN A 257 -8.69 -16.72 16.18
C GLN A 257 -9.30 -18.06 15.79
N PHE A 258 -8.49 -19.02 15.30
CA PHE A 258 -8.91 -20.34 14.85
C PHE A 258 -7.98 -21.43 15.40
N PRO A 259 -7.96 -21.63 16.74
CA PRO A 259 -7.05 -22.56 17.36
C PRO A 259 -7.33 -24.00 16.90
N GLY A 260 -6.28 -24.74 16.58
CA GLY A 260 -6.38 -26.14 16.17
C GLY A 260 -6.87 -26.39 14.74
N VAL A 261 -7.19 -25.34 13.97
CA VAL A 261 -7.52 -25.51 12.56
C VAL A 261 -6.26 -25.85 11.77
N GLU A 262 -6.37 -26.87 10.90
CA GLU A 262 -5.30 -27.30 10.01
C GLU A 262 -4.84 -26.15 9.08
N THR A 263 -3.55 -26.11 8.72
CA THR A 263 -2.98 -25.10 7.82
C THR A 263 -2.33 -25.77 6.60
N LEU A 264 -2.15 -25.02 5.52
CA LEU A 264 -1.32 -25.52 4.40
C LEU A 264 0.12 -25.81 4.84
N GLY A 265 0.67 -25.03 5.78
CA GLY A 265 1.98 -25.31 6.35
C GLY A 265 2.05 -26.62 7.08
N SER A 266 0.98 -27.07 7.76
CA SER A 266 0.91 -28.39 8.40
C SER A 266 0.90 -29.55 7.39
N LEU A 267 0.57 -29.27 6.13
CA LEU A 267 0.67 -30.20 5.01
C LEU A 267 2.03 -30.13 4.27
N GLY A 268 3.00 -29.37 4.81
CA GLY A 268 4.34 -29.21 4.25
C GLY A 268 4.43 -28.18 3.10
N VAL A 269 3.41 -27.34 2.91
CA VAL A 269 3.41 -26.30 1.87
C VAL A 269 3.99 -25.01 2.44
N THR A 270 4.98 -24.45 1.75
CA THR A 270 5.64 -23.16 2.07
C THR A 270 5.40 -22.11 0.97
N ASP A 271 5.89 -20.91 1.18
CA ASP A 271 5.81 -19.80 0.22
C ASP A 271 4.37 -19.49 -0.24
N ILE A 272 3.44 -19.56 0.71
CA ILE A 272 2.01 -19.36 0.45
C ILE A 272 1.75 -17.88 0.14
N PRO A 273 1.16 -17.56 -1.03
CA PRO A 273 0.85 -16.18 -1.39
C PRO A 273 -0.11 -15.52 -0.41
N MET A 274 0.21 -14.31 0.04
CA MET A 274 -0.62 -13.54 0.96
C MET A 274 -1.17 -12.30 0.28
N GLN A 275 -2.42 -11.94 0.62
CA GLN A 275 -2.97 -10.67 0.17
C GLN A 275 -2.47 -9.55 1.08
N ARG A 276 -1.46 -8.83 0.62
CA ARG A 276 -0.88 -7.67 1.30
C ARG A 276 -1.59 -6.40 0.87
N GLN A 277 -1.99 -5.58 1.83
CA GLN A 277 -2.66 -4.30 1.59
C GLN A 277 -1.82 -3.15 2.15
N GLY A 278 -1.83 -2.01 1.46
CA GLY A 278 -1.11 -0.84 1.90
C GLY A 278 -1.48 0.41 1.12
N LEU A 279 -0.73 1.48 1.37
CA LEU A 279 -0.94 2.78 0.77
C LEU A 279 0.06 3.04 -0.37
N TRP A 280 -0.45 3.71 -1.39
CA TRP A 280 0.24 4.12 -2.60
C TRP A 280 -0.02 5.59 -2.87
N ALA A 281 0.90 6.25 -3.56
CA ALA A 281 0.78 7.62 -4.04
C ALA A 281 0.99 7.67 -5.56
N PRO A 282 0.69 8.78 -6.25
CA PRO A 282 1.11 9.00 -7.62
C PRO A 282 2.63 8.80 -7.78
N LYS A 283 3.06 8.27 -8.94
CA LYS A 283 4.42 7.78 -9.20
C LYS A 283 5.53 8.76 -8.81
N ASP A 284 5.36 10.04 -9.14
CA ASP A 284 6.40 11.05 -8.99
C ASP A 284 6.31 11.83 -7.66
N THR A 285 5.62 11.27 -6.66
CA THR A 285 5.53 11.87 -5.32
C THR A 285 6.92 11.99 -4.69
N PRO A 286 7.31 13.18 -4.18
CA PRO A 286 8.65 13.42 -3.65
C PRO A 286 9.03 12.44 -2.54
N PRO A 287 10.29 11.95 -2.50
CA PRO A 287 10.74 11.00 -1.48
C PRO A 287 10.50 11.48 -0.05
N ALA A 288 10.71 12.75 0.25
CA ALA A 288 10.50 13.33 1.58
C ALA A 288 9.02 13.25 2.01
N VAL A 289 8.07 13.39 1.07
CA VAL A 289 6.63 13.22 1.34
C VAL A 289 6.30 11.74 1.59
N LEU A 290 6.86 10.83 0.77
CA LEU A 290 6.70 9.39 0.95
C LEU A 290 7.25 8.93 2.30
N ASP A 291 8.37 9.49 2.76
CA ASP A 291 8.96 9.17 4.07
C ASP A 291 8.05 9.63 5.23
N GLN A 292 7.47 10.84 5.12
CA GLN A 292 6.50 11.31 6.13
C GLN A 292 5.24 10.46 6.17
N LEU A 293 4.68 10.10 5.00
CA LEU A 293 3.53 9.21 4.89
C LEU A 293 3.84 7.81 5.45
N GLY A 294 5.01 7.26 5.14
CA GLY A 294 5.48 5.98 5.64
C GLY A 294 5.63 5.96 7.16
N ALA A 295 6.29 6.97 7.74
CA ALA A 295 6.44 7.10 9.18
C ALA A 295 5.11 7.26 9.92
N ALA A 296 4.15 7.99 9.32
CA ALA A 296 2.79 8.08 9.86
C ALA A 296 2.06 6.75 9.80
N LEU A 297 2.13 6.03 8.66
CA LEU A 297 1.52 4.72 8.50
C LEU A 297 2.09 3.70 9.50
N GLU A 298 3.42 3.72 9.72
CA GLU A 298 4.08 2.88 10.72
C GLU A 298 3.52 3.08 12.13
N LYS A 299 3.40 4.35 12.56
CA LYS A 299 2.82 4.68 13.87
C LYS A 299 1.38 4.18 13.98
N ILE A 300 0.58 4.34 12.92
CA ILE A 300 -0.81 3.89 12.88
C ILE A 300 -0.89 2.37 13.00
N VAL A 301 -0.15 1.64 12.15
CA VAL A 301 -0.19 0.17 12.10
C VAL A 301 0.33 -0.45 13.40
N ASN A 302 1.34 0.13 14.02
CA ASN A 302 1.91 -0.35 15.29
C ASN A 302 1.09 0.08 16.51
N SER A 303 0.03 0.90 16.35
CA SER A 303 -0.85 1.25 17.47
C SER A 303 -1.67 0.04 17.92
N GLN A 304 -1.90 -0.07 19.24
CA GLN A 304 -2.72 -1.15 19.80
C GLN A 304 -4.11 -1.18 19.17
N GLU A 305 -4.70 -0.01 18.90
CA GLU A 305 -6.02 0.09 18.29
C GLU A 305 -6.08 -0.50 16.87
N PHE A 306 -5.03 -0.33 16.06
CA PHE A 306 -4.98 -0.93 14.73
C PHE A 306 -4.72 -2.44 14.80
N GLN A 307 -3.88 -2.88 15.73
CA GLN A 307 -3.64 -4.31 16.01
C GLN A 307 -4.93 -5.02 16.42
N ASP A 308 -5.68 -4.43 17.36
CA ASP A 308 -6.97 -4.96 17.84
C ASP A 308 -8.02 -4.98 16.70
N PHE A 309 -8.07 -3.93 15.89
CA PHE A 309 -8.92 -3.88 14.71
C PHE A 309 -8.61 -5.05 13.76
N ALA A 310 -7.36 -5.24 13.37
CA ALA A 310 -6.95 -6.32 12.49
C ALA A 310 -7.28 -7.71 13.08
N ALA A 311 -6.94 -7.93 14.35
CA ALA A 311 -7.25 -9.17 15.06
C ALA A 311 -8.75 -9.46 15.12
N SER A 312 -9.59 -8.42 15.34
CA SER A 312 -11.05 -8.53 15.36
C SER A 312 -11.66 -8.97 14.02
N LYS A 313 -10.91 -8.78 12.93
CA LYS A 313 -11.28 -9.17 11.56
C LYS A 313 -10.53 -10.40 11.06
N ALA A 314 -9.80 -11.10 11.93
CA ALA A 314 -8.92 -12.21 11.57
C ALA A 314 -7.93 -11.83 10.43
N MET A 315 -7.36 -10.64 10.54
CA MET A 315 -6.31 -10.11 9.68
C MET A 315 -5.04 -9.90 10.50
N ILE A 316 -3.91 -9.70 9.84
CA ILE A 316 -2.63 -9.40 10.49
C ILE A 316 -2.25 -7.95 10.18
N ALA A 317 -2.12 -7.12 11.21
CA ALA A 317 -1.53 -5.79 11.09
C ALA A 317 -0.01 -5.95 11.10
N GLU A 318 0.63 -5.54 9.99
CA GLU A 318 2.08 -5.61 9.82
C GLU A 318 2.53 -4.45 8.95
N PHE A 319 3.34 -3.57 9.54
CA PHE A 319 3.98 -2.52 8.75
C PHE A 319 5.23 -3.06 8.06
N ILE A 320 5.30 -2.86 6.74
CA ILE A 320 6.51 -3.10 5.95
C ILE A 320 6.82 -1.82 5.16
N PRO A 321 8.01 -1.23 5.33
CA PRO A 321 8.39 -0.02 4.63
C PRO A 321 8.56 -0.26 3.12
N ARG A 322 8.42 0.80 2.33
CA ARG A 322 8.38 0.76 0.86
C ARG A 322 9.51 0.00 0.19
N ASP A 323 10.75 0.13 0.71
CA ASP A 323 11.96 -0.48 0.16
C ASP A 323 12.01 -2.01 0.37
N GLN A 324 11.32 -2.51 1.39
CA GLN A 324 11.11 -3.93 1.62
C GLN A 324 9.86 -4.42 0.89
N TRP A 325 8.77 -3.63 0.93
CA TRP A 325 7.50 -4.04 0.34
C TRP A 325 7.58 -4.20 -1.18
N ILE A 326 8.37 -3.37 -1.87
CA ILE A 326 8.60 -3.51 -3.31
C ILE A 326 9.24 -4.86 -3.67
N LYS A 327 10.06 -5.44 -2.78
CA LYS A 327 10.71 -6.74 -3.03
C LYS A 327 9.69 -7.89 -3.09
N TYR A 328 8.63 -7.82 -2.28
CA TYR A 328 7.51 -8.78 -2.37
C TYR A 328 6.82 -8.68 -3.72
N TYR A 329 6.53 -7.45 -4.20
CA TYR A 329 5.92 -7.26 -5.52
C TYR A 329 6.81 -7.75 -6.65
N GLN A 330 8.12 -7.54 -6.57
CA GLN A 330 9.08 -8.03 -7.56
C GLN A 330 9.18 -9.57 -7.57
N ALA A 331 9.09 -10.20 -6.40
CA ALA A 331 9.07 -11.65 -6.28
C ALA A 331 7.75 -12.22 -6.83
N ASP A 332 6.62 -11.62 -6.46
CA ASP A 332 5.29 -12.06 -6.85
C ASP A 332 5.00 -11.80 -8.35
N GLU A 333 5.62 -10.79 -8.99
CA GLU A 333 5.38 -10.44 -10.40
C GLU A 333 5.59 -11.63 -11.35
N LYS A 334 6.65 -12.40 -11.14
CA LYS A 334 6.93 -13.60 -11.96
C LYS A 334 5.91 -14.71 -11.71
N VAL A 335 5.56 -14.93 -10.46
CA VAL A 335 4.59 -15.95 -10.04
C VAL A 335 3.19 -15.59 -10.57
N ASP A 336 2.79 -14.33 -10.49
CA ASP A 336 1.50 -13.87 -11.01
C ASP A 336 1.43 -13.89 -12.54
N ALA A 337 2.52 -13.63 -13.24
CA ALA A 337 2.58 -13.77 -14.69
C ALA A 337 2.35 -15.24 -15.14
N GLN A 338 3.00 -16.19 -14.47
CA GLN A 338 2.78 -17.62 -14.74
C GLN A 338 1.34 -18.03 -14.39
N ARG A 339 0.85 -17.62 -13.24
CA ARG A 339 -0.53 -17.90 -12.79
C ARG A 339 -1.58 -17.31 -13.74
N ALA A 340 -1.36 -16.11 -14.26
CA ALA A 340 -2.24 -15.49 -15.25
C ALA A 340 -2.25 -16.28 -16.57
N ALA A 341 -1.10 -16.83 -16.98
CA ALA A 341 -1.01 -17.71 -18.14
C ALA A 341 -1.80 -19.00 -17.92
N ASP A 342 -1.66 -19.62 -16.76
CA ASP A 342 -2.39 -20.84 -16.40
C ASP A 342 -3.92 -20.64 -16.39
N ILE A 343 -4.37 -19.51 -15.84
CA ILE A 343 -5.80 -19.12 -15.84
C ILE A 343 -6.32 -18.93 -17.27
N LYS A 344 -5.57 -18.23 -18.13
CA LYS A 344 -5.95 -18.01 -19.54
C LYS A 344 -6.02 -19.32 -20.32
N ASN A 345 -5.08 -20.23 -20.10
CA ASN A 345 -5.06 -21.54 -20.74
C ASN A 345 -6.26 -22.38 -20.28
N ALA A 346 -6.56 -22.38 -18.99
CA ALA A 346 -7.71 -23.13 -18.45
C ALA A 346 -9.08 -22.59 -18.92
N ALA A 347 -9.17 -21.33 -19.30
CA ALA A 347 -10.40 -20.73 -19.84
C ALA A 347 -10.62 -21.04 -21.33
N ASN A 348 -9.58 -21.53 -22.03
CA ASN A 348 -9.62 -21.86 -23.46
C ASN A 348 -9.80 -23.38 -23.70
N THR A 349 -9.83 -24.19 -22.67
CA THR A 349 -10.13 -25.65 -22.68
C THR A 349 -11.51 -25.93 -22.11
#